data_a62a973e49b807634613ab866c3a4dcb
#
_entry.id   a62a973e49b807634613ab866c3a4dcb
#
_cell.length_a   1.000
_cell.length_b   1.000
_cell.length_c   1.000
_cell.angle_alpha   90.00
_cell.angle_beta   90.00
_cell.angle_gamma   90.00
#
_symmetry.space_group_name_H-M   'P 1'
#
loop_
_entity.id
_entity.type
_entity.pdbx_description
1 polymer ?
#
loop_
_entity_poly.entity_id
_entity_poly.type
_entity_poly.pdbx_seq_one_letter_code
_entity_poly.pdbx_strand_id
1 'polypeptide(L)'
;MNEQENKDILHSEIEEELEDLEGSKDGVEEDYDEDQEEDEVLEIDFKNKTVKLNMLKKRAKKAPDITDDIWKLCNKENRAMYDEYFSTQKQLSEDTRTQYRTCLKQFFYFVYTDLNDKPLYKITKRDFMKFMAYLQDRELSSSAIGLRKSSVSSLCNYVENIVADDDENYATFRNFTRGMPPIPKTQTYSKEPVTLEEYELMKKYFLQHKKYLPLAYLVTLWGLGCRRSEAIQFKTEILDYEVPEGATYIMSHTVRGKGAGKDGKPLEYMIPLEVLDYWRLYVENRDFESDYIFARLNENGEPIKISRQWSNRLCERVLSKIVGRRITNHNFKATIVTRMLESGIDMAIVSKEIAHHNDVATTQSFYDLRKFEDKKKQIFDNMTI
;
A
#
# COMPACT_ATOMS: atom_id res chain seq x y z
N MET A 1 -31.48 18.71 13.28
CA MET A 1 -31.50 17.40 12.60
C MET A 1 -31.62 16.33 13.67
N ASN A 2 -32.56 15.43 13.52
CA ASN A 2 -32.82 14.33 14.43
C ASN A 2 -31.72 13.23 14.23
N GLU A 3 -31.47 12.41 15.26
CA GLU A 3 -30.48 11.31 15.19
C GLU A 3 -30.81 10.30 14.07
N GLN A 4 -32.10 10.10 13.79
CA GLN A 4 -32.55 9.25 12.69
C GLN A 4 -32.24 9.85 11.32
N GLU A 5 -32.46 11.15 11.10
CA GLU A 5 -32.12 11.84 9.84
C GLU A 5 -30.61 11.75 9.55
N ASN A 6 -29.74 11.84 10.57
CA ASN A 6 -28.31 11.67 10.39
C ASN A 6 -27.91 10.24 10.02
N LYS A 7 -28.59 9.21 10.54
CA LYS A 7 -28.36 7.81 10.19
C LYS A 7 -28.79 7.51 8.74
N ASP A 8 -29.92 8.07 8.33
CA ASP A 8 -30.46 7.87 6.97
C ASP A 8 -29.57 8.55 5.92
N ILE A 9 -29.05 9.75 6.21
CA ILE A 9 -28.07 10.43 5.34
C ILE A 9 -26.78 9.63 5.25
N LEU A 10 -26.21 9.19 6.38
CA LEU A 10 -24.98 8.38 6.38
C LEU A 10 -25.17 7.07 5.61
N HIS A 11 -26.34 6.44 5.75
CA HIS A 11 -26.65 5.21 5.00
C HIS A 11 -26.69 5.49 3.49
N SER A 12 -27.38 6.57 3.07
CA SER A 12 -27.43 6.96 1.64
C SER A 12 -26.03 7.24 1.07
N GLU A 13 -25.17 7.93 1.80
CA GLU A 13 -23.79 8.19 1.38
C GLU A 13 -22.94 6.93 1.28
N ILE A 14 -23.17 5.95 2.14
CA ILE A 14 -22.45 4.66 2.08
C ILE A 14 -22.96 3.82 0.90
N GLU A 15 -24.26 3.81 0.64
CA GLU A 15 -24.82 3.09 -0.52
C GLU A 15 -24.32 3.69 -1.83
N GLU A 16 -24.23 5.01 -1.97
CA GLU A 16 -23.64 5.68 -3.14
C GLU A 16 -22.18 5.24 -3.36
N GLU A 17 -21.38 5.20 -2.32
CA GLU A 17 -19.98 4.73 -2.43
C GLU A 17 -19.88 3.23 -2.79
N LEU A 18 -20.83 2.41 -2.32
CA LEU A 18 -20.87 0.99 -2.68
C LEU A 18 -21.31 0.79 -4.13
N GLU A 19 -22.26 1.58 -4.63
CA GLU A 19 -22.67 1.59 -6.04
C GLU A 19 -21.51 2.04 -6.94
N ASP A 20 -20.78 3.08 -6.55
CA ASP A 20 -19.55 3.51 -7.23
C ASP A 20 -18.49 2.42 -7.27
N LEU A 21 -18.35 1.63 -6.20
CA LEU A 21 -17.44 0.50 -6.16
C LEU A 21 -17.87 -0.64 -7.12
N GLU A 22 -19.16 -0.87 -7.25
CA GLU A 22 -19.71 -1.90 -8.14
C GLU A 22 -19.64 -1.46 -9.62
N GLY A 23 -19.84 -0.16 -9.90
CA GLY A 23 -19.84 0.44 -11.24
C GLY A 23 -18.50 1.02 -11.70
N SER A 24 -17.45 1.01 -10.85
CA SER A 24 -16.19 1.67 -11.19
C SER A 24 -15.53 1.04 -12.41
N LYS A 25 -15.17 1.86 -13.39
CA LYS A 25 -14.21 1.50 -14.43
C LYS A 25 -12.90 1.19 -13.73
N ASP A 26 -12.55 -0.07 -13.63
CA ASP A 26 -11.18 -0.44 -13.34
C ASP A 26 -10.35 -0.08 -14.59
N GLY A 27 -10.07 1.22 -14.73
CA GLY A 27 -9.09 1.72 -15.68
C GLY A 27 -7.75 1.07 -15.38
N VAL A 28 -6.92 0.96 -16.40
CA VAL A 28 -5.55 0.43 -16.36
C VAL A 28 -4.96 0.67 -14.97
N GLU A 29 -4.57 -0.43 -14.30
CA GLU A 29 -3.96 -0.39 -12.97
C GLU A 29 -2.80 0.60 -12.98
N GLU A 30 -3.06 1.85 -12.63
CA GLU A 30 -2.00 2.75 -12.19
C GLU A 30 -1.66 2.27 -10.79
N ASP A 31 -0.63 1.46 -10.73
CA ASP A 31 -0.07 0.89 -9.53
C ASP A 31 0.62 1.98 -8.71
N TYR A 32 -0.17 2.68 -7.90
CA TYR A 32 0.37 3.55 -6.86
C TYR A 32 0.82 2.69 -5.68
N ASP A 33 2.04 2.89 -5.23
CA ASP A 33 2.60 2.22 -4.05
C ASP A 33 1.76 2.58 -2.81
N GLU A 34 1.56 1.61 -1.93
CA GLU A 34 0.84 1.78 -0.66
C GLU A 34 1.39 2.95 0.18
N ASP A 35 2.66 3.34 -0.04
CA ASP A 35 3.32 4.47 0.61
C ASP A 35 3.12 5.81 -0.13
N GLN A 36 2.49 5.82 -1.32
CA GLN A 36 2.30 6.99 -2.18
C GLN A 36 0.85 7.23 -2.60
N GLU A 37 -0.13 6.67 -1.87
CA GLU A 37 -1.52 6.99 -2.12
C GLU A 37 -1.70 8.50 -2.09
N GLU A 38 -1.84 9.09 -3.28
CA GLU A 38 -2.37 10.43 -3.46
C GLU A 38 -3.85 10.38 -3.11
N ASP A 39 -4.15 10.37 -1.80
CA ASP A 39 -5.51 10.53 -1.35
C ASP A 39 -6.03 11.87 -1.86
N GLU A 40 -7.02 11.85 -2.72
CA GLU A 40 -8.01 12.90 -2.71
C GLU A 40 -8.49 13.02 -1.27
N VAL A 41 -8.19 14.15 -0.65
CA VAL A 41 -8.58 14.43 0.73
C VAL A 41 -10.09 14.60 0.72
N LEU A 42 -10.83 13.50 0.91
CA LEU A 42 -12.20 13.60 1.35
C LEU A 42 -12.16 14.27 2.72
N GLU A 43 -12.59 15.53 2.81
CA GLU A 43 -12.92 16.18 4.07
C GLU A 43 -14.14 15.47 4.65
N ILE A 44 -13.93 14.35 5.29
CA ILE A 44 -14.97 13.71 6.09
C ILE A 44 -15.02 14.51 7.39
N ASP A 45 -15.99 15.38 7.51
CA ASP A 45 -16.28 16.11 8.76
C ASP A 45 -16.96 15.14 9.74
N PHE A 46 -16.14 14.35 10.44
CA PHE A 46 -16.61 13.53 11.54
C PHE A 46 -16.83 14.43 12.75
N LYS A 47 -18.08 14.72 13.10
CA LYS A 47 -18.43 15.44 14.32
C LYS A 47 -17.65 14.90 15.52
N ASN A 48 -16.67 15.71 15.99
CA ASN A 48 -15.87 15.55 17.22
C ASN A 48 -14.73 14.53 17.23
N LYS A 49 -14.43 13.78 16.18
CA LYS A 49 -13.13 13.11 16.04
C LYS A 49 -12.35 13.80 14.93
N THR A 50 -11.51 14.73 15.32
CA THR A 50 -10.52 15.34 14.42
C THR A 50 -9.65 14.19 13.89
N VAL A 51 -9.93 13.67 12.70
CA VAL A 51 -8.95 12.90 11.95
C VAL A 51 -7.78 13.85 11.85
N LYS A 52 -6.69 13.55 12.54
CA LYS A 52 -5.43 14.26 12.34
C LYS A 52 -4.97 13.94 10.93
N LEU A 53 -5.57 14.63 9.97
CA LEU A 53 -5.07 14.66 8.61
C LEU A 53 -3.59 14.95 8.71
N ASN A 54 -2.82 14.11 8.09
CA ASN A 54 -1.38 14.28 8.04
C ASN A 54 -1.06 15.70 7.56
N MET A 55 -0.63 16.55 8.50
CA MET A 55 -0.33 17.96 8.23
C MET A 55 0.69 18.11 7.10
N LEU A 56 1.59 17.12 6.93
CA LEU A 56 2.57 17.08 5.84
C LEU A 56 1.89 16.86 4.48
N LYS A 57 0.91 15.95 4.38
CA LYS A 57 0.16 15.76 3.13
C LYS A 57 -0.62 17.02 2.72
N LYS A 58 -1.20 17.76 3.68
CA LYS A 58 -1.88 19.05 3.41
C LYS A 58 -0.93 20.14 2.90
N ARG A 59 0.35 20.11 3.28
CA ARG A 59 1.36 21.10 2.90
C ARG A 59 2.16 20.67 1.68
N ALA A 60 2.24 19.37 1.40
CA ALA A 60 3.03 18.85 0.30
C ALA A 60 2.55 19.45 -1.03
N LYS A 61 3.44 20.13 -1.72
CA LYS A 61 3.21 20.56 -3.09
C LYS A 61 3.50 19.37 -3.98
N LYS A 62 2.49 18.88 -4.70
CA LYS A 62 2.67 17.79 -5.66
C LYS A 62 3.89 18.06 -6.55
N ALA A 63 4.70 17.04 -6.78
CA ALA A 63 5.68 17.10 -7.85
C ALA A 63 4.93 17.20 -9.19
N PRO A 64 5.43 17.96 -10.18
CA PRO A 64 4.71 18.14 -11.44
C PRO A 64 4.54 16.80 -12.14
N ASP A 65 3.34 16.58 -12.70
CA ASP A 65 3.10 15.50 -13.66
C ASP A 65 3.84 15.80 -14.95
N ILE A 66 4.72 14.90 -15.36
CA ILE A 66 5.53 15.06 -16.55
C ILE A 66 4.84 14.38 -17.73
N THR A 67 4.00 15.14 -18.43
CA THR A 67 3.35 14.70 -19.66
C THR A 67 4.39 14.41 -20.74
N ASP A 68 4.00 13.66 -21.79
CA ASP A 68 4.93 13.32 -22.87
C ASP A 68 5.43 14.56 -23.62
N ASP A 69 4.66 15.64 -23.68
CA ASP A 69 5.11 16.88 -24.31
C ASP A 69 6.16 17.59 -23.47
N ILE A 70 5.98 17.64 -22.14
CA ILE A 70 7.00 18.14 -21.22
C ILE A 70 8.25 17.26 -21.29
N TRP A 71 8.07 15.93 -21.31
CA TRP A 71 9.17 14.98 -21.40
C TRP A 71 10.04 15.18 -22.66
N LYS A 72 9.43 15.51 -23.79
CA LYS A 72 10.15 15.79 -25.05
C LYS A 72 11.09 17.00 -24.95
N LEU A 73 10.85 17.93 -24.02
CA LEU A 73 11.71 19.10 -23.80
C LEU A 73 13.03 18.76 -23.10
N CYS A 74 13.04 17.67 -22.30
CA CYS A 74 14.24 17.24 -21.58
C CYS A 74 15.32 16.74 -22.54
N ASN A 75 16.58 16.82 -22.11
CA ASN A 75 17.77 16.42 -22.85
C ASN A 75 17.61 15.07 -23.58
N LYS A 76 17.93 15.04 -24.86
CA LYS A 76 17.77 13.85 -25.72
C LYS A 76 18.60 12.66 -25.22
N GLU A 77 19.84 12.91 -24.74
CA GLU A 77 20.73 11.85 -24.24
C GLU A 77 20.18 11.27 -22.94
N ASN A 78 19.65 12.12 -22.05
CA ASN A 78 19.00 11.69 -20.80
C ASN A 78 17.76 10.84 -21.07
N ARG A 79 16.96 11.21 -22.08
CA ARG A 79 15.79 10.41 -22.50
C ARG A 79 16.18 9.06 -23.07
N ALA A 80 17.22 9.03 -23.91
CA ALA A 80 17.75 7.78 -24.48
C ALA A 80 18.26 6.85 -23.35
N MET A 81 19.00 7.37 -22.38
CA MET A 81 19.48 6.61 -21.22
C MET A 81 18.31 6.09 -20.35
N TYR A 82 17.28 6.89 -20.16
CA TYR A 82 16.05 6.45 -19.47
C TYR A 82 15.37 5.28 -20.20
N ASP A 83 15.21 5.37 -21.52
CA ASP A 83 14.57 4.32 -22.31
C ASP A 83 15.41 3.03 -22.31
N GLU A 84 16.73 3.16 -22.44
CA GLU A 84 17.68 2.05 -22.37
C GLU A 84 17.61 1.35 -21.00
N TYR A 85 17.66 2.12 -19.91
CA TYR A 85 17.55 1.59 -18.56
C TYR A 85 16.28 0.73 -18.40
N PHE A 86 15.11 1.23 -18.79
CA PHE A 86 13.88 0.47 -18.66
C PHE A 86 13.73 -0.69 -19.65
N SER A 87 14.43 -0.67 -20.77
CA SER A 87 14.46 -1.81 -21.70
C SER A 87 15.23 -3.01 -21.14
N THR A 88 16.23 -2.75 -20.31
CA THR A 88 17.13 -3.76 -19.73
C THR A 88 16.72 -4.25 -18.34
N GLN A 89 16.11 -3.40 -17.50
CA GLN A 89 15.77 -3.71 -16.10
C GLN A 89 14.44 -4.50 -15.98
N LYS A 90 14.40 -5.69 -16.61
CA LYS A 90 13.20 -6.56 -16.60
C LYS A 90 12.98 -7.32 -15.30
N GLN A 91 13.97 -7.37 -14.42
CA GLN A 91 13.88 -8.01 -13.09
C GLN A 91 13.09 -7.18 -12.06
N LEU A 92 12.89 -5.87 -12.33
CA LEU A 92 12.06 -5.04 -11.48
C LEU A 92 10.59 -5.43 -11.64
N SER A 93 9.84 -5.44 -10.54
CA SER A 93 8.39 -5.60 -10.60
C SER A 93 7.76 -4.46 -11.41
N GLU A 94 6.59 -4.69 -12.02
CA GLU A 94 5.93 -3.66 -12.82
C GLU A 94 5.58 -2.43 -11.99
N ASP A 95 5.14 -2.62 -10.73
CA ASP A 95 4.90 -1.55 -9.78
C ASP A 95 6.16 -0.68 -9.57
N THR A 96 7.29 -1.32 -9.29
CA THR A 96 8.58 -0.60 -9.14
C THR A 96 8.98 0.12 -10.41
N ARG A 97 8.76 -0.49 -11.58
CA ARG A 97 9.06 0.12 -12.88
C ARG A 97 8.23 1.39 -13.10
N THR A 98 6.92 1.31 -12.86
CA THR A 98 5.99 2.44 -13.00
C THR A 98 6.39 3.60 -12.10
N GLN A 99 6.67 3.33 -10.82
CA GLN A 99 7.13 4.35 -9.88
C GLN A 99 8.47 4.95 -10.28
N TYR A 100 9.44 4.12 -10.68
CA TYR A 100 10.75 4.61 -11.11
C TYR A 100 10.64 5.43 -12.39
N ARG A 101 9.74 5.08 -13.32
CA ARG A 101 9.45 5.88 -14.51
C ARG A 101 9.03 7.29 -14.15
N THR A 102 8.05 7.42 -13.26
CA THR A 102 7.57 8.72 -12.78
C THR A 102 8.67 9.49 -12.04
N CYS A 103 9.37 8.86 -11.11
CA CYS A 103 10.43 9.51 -10.34
C CYS A 103 11.60 9.98 -11.21
N LEU A 104 12.01 9.19 -12.19
CA LEU A 104 13.11 9.56 -13.11
C LEU A 104 12.68 10.65 -14.10
N LYS A 105 11.44 10.62 -14.62
CA LYS A 105 10.90 11.75 -15.40
C LYS A 105 10.94 13.06 -14.59
N GLN A 106 10.53 13.03 -13.30
CA GLN A 106 10.59 14.19 -12.42
C GLN A 106 12.03 14.67 -12.17
N PHE A 107 12.97 13.74 -11.98
CA PHE A 107 14.39 14.10 -11.84
C PHE A 107 14.95 14.77 -13.09
N PHE A 108 14.75 14.22 -14.27
CA PHE A 108 15.23 14.80 -15.50
C PHE A 108 14.54 16.12 -15.88
N TYR A 109 13.28 16.26 -15.50
CA TYR A 109 12.59 17.54 -15.62
C TYR A 109 13.22 18.62 -14.72
N PHE A 110 13.57 18.29 -13.47
CA PHE A 110 14.35 19.18 -12.62
C PHE A 110 15.73 19.51 -13.23
N VAL A 111 16.40 18.53 -13.85
CA VAL A 111 17.67 18.79 -14.57
C VAL A 111 17.46 19.76 -15.72
N TYR A 112 16.35 19.64 -16.45
CA TYR A 112 15.99 20.55 -17.53
C TYR A 112 15.74 21.98 -17.02
N THR A 113 14.94 22.14 -15.98
CA THR A 113 14.52 23.47 -15.49
C THR A 113 15.58 24.17 -14.64
N ASP A 114 16.30 23.45 -13.81
CA ASP A 114 17.14 24.03 -12.76
C ASP A 114 18.65 23.80 -12.95
N LEU A 115 19.04 22.89 -13.86
CA LEU A 115 20.44 22.52 -14.09
C LEU A 115 20.90 22.73 -15.54
N ASN A 116 20.23 23.60 -16.29
CA ASN A 116 20.54 23.93 -17.69
C ASN A 116 20.59 22.67 -18.58
N ASP A 117 19.66 21.76 -18.38
CA ASP A 117 19.47 20.54 -19.18
C ASP A 117 20.76 19.71 -19.40
N LYS A 118 21.57 19.58 -18.35
CA LYS A 118 22.82 18.83 -18.38
C LYS A 118 22.60 17.37 -18.78
N PRO A 119 23.45 16.77 -19.63
CA PRO A 119 23.48 15.33 -19.81
C PRO A 119 23.90 14.63 -18.49
N LEU A 120 23.43 13.40 -18.29
CA LEU A 120 23.57 12.65 -17.03
C LEU A 120 25.05 12.53 -16.58
N TYR A 121 25.97 12.33 -17.50
CA TYR A 121 27.42 12.22 -17.19
C TYR A 121 28.05 13.53 -16.68
N LYS A 122 27.36 14.68 -16.82
CA LYS A 122 27.81 15.98 -16.27
C LYS A 122 27.13 16.35 -14.95
N ILE A 123 26.18 15.53 -14.48
CA ILE A 123 25.51 15.76 -13.21
C ILE A 123 26.43 15.40 -12.07
N THR A 124 26.56 16.32 -11.12
CA THR A 124 27.43 16.18 -9.97
C THR A 124 26.64 15.86 -8.69
N LYS A 125 27.35 15.40 -7.66
CA LYS A 125 26.79 15.24 -6.31
C LYS A 125 26.14 16.54 -5.77
N ARG A 126 26.70 17.71 -6.12
CA ARG A 126 26.10 19.00 -5.74
C ARG A 126 24.78 19.27 -6.45
N ASP A 127 24.68 18.88 -7.71
CA ASP A 127 23.44 19.01 -8.47
C ASP A 127 22.34 18.11 -7.88
N PHE A 128 22.72 16.89 -7.49
CA PHE A 128 21.78 15.99 -6.82
C PHE A 128 21.36 16.50 -5.43
N MET A 129 22.24 17.14 -4.69
CA MET A 129 21.86 17.82 -3.44
C MET A 129 20.81 18.92 -3.67
N LYS A 130 20.91 19.67 -4.76
CA LYS A 130 19.88 20.66 -5.13
C LYS A 130 18.52 20.00 -5.40
N PHE A 131 18.52 18.86 -6.09
CA PHE A 131 17.29 18.09 -6.28
C PHE A 131 16.70 17.62 -4.96
N MET A 132 17.51 17.11 -4.03
CA MET A 132 17.04 16.72 -2.70
C MET A 132 16.46 17.90 -1.93
N ALA A 133 17.09 19.09 -1.99
CA ALA A 133 16.57 20.32 -1.38
C ALA A 133 15.24 20.74 -2.04
N TYR A 134 15.17 20.72 -3.36
CA TYR A 134 13.93 20.99 -4.11
C TYR A 134 12.76 20.09 -3.65
N LEU A 135 13.00 18.80 -3.40
CA LEU A 135 11.98 17.88 -2.90
C LEU A 135 11.56 18.21 -1.46
N GLN A 136 12.52 18.64 -0.61
CA GLN A 136 12.25 19.08 0.76
C GLN A 136 11.46 20.39 0.81
N ASP A 137 11.81 21.37 -0.04
CA ASP A 137 11.09 22.64 -0.17
C ASP A 137 9.63 22.46 -0.64
N ARG A 138 9.34 21.33 -1.29
CA ARG A 138 7.98 20.90 -1.63
C ARG A 138 7.28 20.15 -0.49
N GLU A 139 7.92 20.04 0.66
CA GLU A 139 7.39 19.36 1.84
C GLU A 139 6.98 17.89 1.61
N LEU A 140 7.68 17.20 0.69
CA LEU A 140 7.41 15.77 0.45
C LEU A 140 7.82 14.94 1.68
N SER A 141 7.13 13.83 1.89
CA SER A 141 7.46 12.91 2.98
C SER A 141 8.86 12.31 2.80
N SER A 142 9.49 11.89 3.90
CA SER A 142 10.79 11.22 3.85
C SER A 142 10.78 9.95 2.99
N SER A 143 9.66 9.22 2.97
CA SER A 143 9.46 8.04 2.10
C SER A 143 9.41 8.44 0.62
N ALA A 144 8.64 9.49 0.28
CA ALA A 144 8.54 9.99 -1.09
C ALA A 144 9.87 10.52 -1.62
N ILE A 145 10.66 11.21 -0.79
CA ILE A 145 12.01 11.64 -1.13
C ILE A 145 12.94 10.43 -1.26
N GLY A 146 12.82 9.44 -0.35
CA GLY A 146 13.59 8.21 -0.36
C GLY A 146 13.39 7.41 -1.65
N LEU A 147 12.14 7.29 -2.13
CA LEU A 147 11.83 6.61 -3.38
C LEU A 147 12.51 7.31 -4.58
N ARG A 148 12.42 8.63 -4.68
CA ARG A 148 13.08 9.40 -5.75
C ARG A 148 14.60 9.24 -5.71
N LYS A 149 15.20 9.28 -4.51
CA LYS A 149 16.62 8.97 -4.34
C LYS A 149 16.96 7.54 -4.80
N SER A 150 16.14 6.56 -4.44
CA SER A 150 16.36 5.16 -4.82
C SER A 150 16.25 4.93 -6.32
N SER A 151 15.28 5.57 -6.99
CA SER A 151 15.11 5.46 -8.45
C SER A 151 16.31 6.05 -9.19
N VAL A 152 16.79 7.25 -8.80
CA VAL A 152 17.99 7.87 -9.39
C VAL A 152 19.24 7.05 -9.08
N SER A 153 19.36 6.50 -7.86
CA SER A 153 20.49 5.63 -7.48
C SER A 153 20.52 4.35 -8.31
N SER A 154 19.36 3.77 -8.60
CA SER A 154 19.26 2.56 -9.42
C SER A 154 19.71 2.82 -10.87
N LEU A 155 19.27 3.93 -11.47
CA LEU A 155 19.77 4.38 -12.78
C LEU A 155 21.28 4.62 -12.77
N CYS A 156 21.79 5.36 -11.76
CA CYS A 156 23.21 5.64 -11.64
C CYS A 156 24.05 4.38 -11.44
N ASN A 157 23.55 3.38 -10.72
CA ASN A 157 24.23 2.08 -10.59
C ASN A 157 24.28 1.34 -11.94
N TYR A 158 23.21 1.38 -12.73
CA TYR A 158 23.19 0.82 -14.08
C TYR A 158 24.25 1.49 -14.95
N VAL A 159 24.29 2.82 -14.97
CA VAL A 159 25.25 3.58 -15.76
C VAL A 159 26.69 3.31 -15.32
N GLU A 160 26.96 3.32 -14.00
CA GLU A 160 28.31 3.08 -13.45
C GLU A 160 28.84 1.68 -13.71
N ASN A 161 27.98 0.65 -13.68
CA ASN A 161 28.41 -0.74 -13.74
C ASN A 161 28.24 -1.41 -15.11
N ILE A 162 27.50 -0.77 -16.02
CA ILE A 162 27.19 -1.35 -17.33
C ILE A 162 27.61 -0.37 -18.44
N VAL A 163 27.04 0.84 -18.48
CA VAL A 163 27.27 1.79 -19.58
C VAL A 163 28.68 2.36 -19.59
N ALA A 164 29.28 2.53 -18.40
CA ALA A 164 30.63 3.09 -18.27
C ALA A 164 31.74 2.21 -18.87
N ASP A 165 31.46 0.94 -19.18
CA ASP A 165 32.43 0.01 -19.77
C ASP A 165 32.63 0.23 -21.27
N ASP A 166 31.61 0.76 -21.97
CA ASP A 166 31.60 0.85 -23.43
C ASP A 166 31.20 2.23 -24.00
N ASP A 167 30.79 3.20 -23.14
CA ASP A 167 30.54 4.59 -23.53
C ASP A 167 31.58 5.54 -22.93
N GLU A 168 32.42 6.16 -23.77
CA GLU A 168 33.49 7.06 -23.35
C GLU A 168 33.01 8.24 -22.54
N ASN A 169 31.79 8.76 -22.77
CA ASN A 169 31.22 9.86 -21.99
C ASN A 169 30.98 9.45 -20.53
N TYR A 170 30.75 8.18 -20.28
CA TYR A 170 30.46 7.62 -18.97
C TYR A 170 31.65 6.88 -18.32
N ALA A 171 32.81 6.76 -19.00
CA ALA A 171 33.97 6.00 -18.52
C ALA A 171 34.43 6.37 -17.10
N THR A 172 34.28 7.64 -16.71
CA THR A 172 34.59 8.13 -15.35
C THR A 172 33.35 8.36 -14.48
N PHE A 173 32.16 7.96 -14.95
CA PHE A 173 30.92 8.15 -14.19
C PHE A 173 30.97 7.42 -12.84
N ARG A 174 30.45 8.06 -11.81
CA ARG A 174 30.27 7.46 -10.50
C ARG A 174 28.89 7.82 -9.96
N ASN A 175 28.25 6.87 -9.34
CA ASN A 175 26.93 7.09 -8.73
C ASN A 175 26.98 8.24 -7.73
N PHE A 176 26.53 9.41 -8.16
CA PHE A 176 26.52 10.64 -7.38
C PHE A 176 25.53 10.66 -6.21
N THR A 177 24.63 9.68 -6.12
CA THR A 177 23.68 9.58 -5.00
C THR A 177 24.30 8.95 -3.76
N ARG A 178 25.49 8.32 -3.86
CA ARG A 178 26.19 7.71 -2.73
C ARG A 178 26.75 8.74 -1.78
N GLY A 179 26.70 8.44 -0.47
CA GLY A 179 27.20 9.34 0.57
C GLY A 179 26.40 10.63 0.75
N MET A 180 25.12 10.63 0.31
CA MET A 180 24.19 11.72 0.64
C MET A 180 23.80 11.66 2.10
N PRO A 181 23.60 12.84 2.76
CA PRO A 181 23.06 12.89 4.12
C PRO A 181 21.74 12.07 4.21
N PRO A 182 21.50 11.43 5.36
CA PRO A 182 20.25 10.73 5.58
C PRO A 182 19.08 11.73 5.59
N ILE A 183 17.96 11.31 5.02
CA ILE A 183 16.72 12.08 5.06
C ILE A 183 16.15 11.92 6.47
N PRO A 184 15.88 12.99 7.21
CA PRO A 184 15.23 12.90 8.51
C PRO A 184 13.89 12.15 8.37
N LYS A 185 13.71 11.09 9.15
CA LYS A 185 12.44 10.34 9.13
C LYS A 185 11.34 11.20 9.72
N THR A 186 10.32 11.48 8.93
CA THR A 186 9.09 12.11 9.39
C THR A 186 8.02 11.03 9.55
N GLN A 187 7.46 10.90 10.75
CA GLN A 187 6.33 10.02 10.96
C GLN A 187 5.08 10.73 10.42
N THR A 188 4.62 10.29 9.27
CA THR A 188 3.51 10.92 8.57
C THR A 188 2.14 10.38 8.99
N TYR A 189 2.09 9.19 9.57
CA TYR A 189 0.86 8.51 9.96
C TYR A 189 1.12 7.58 11.16
N SER A 190 0.26 7.67 12.19
CA SER A 190 0.21 6.67 13.26
C SER A 190 -0.88 5.68 12.92
N LYS A 191 -0.52 4.41 12.72
CA LYS A 191 -1.49 3.34 12.53
C LYS A 191 -2.22 3.11 13.85
N GLU A 192 -3.54 3.03 13.78
CA GLU A 192 -4.38 2.63 14.91
C GLU A 192 -4.99 1.26 14.56
N PRO A 193 -4.85 0.24 15.43
CA PRO A 193 -5.53 -1.02 15.22
C PRO A 193 -7.03 -0.83 15.11
N VAL A 194 -7.69 -1.65 14.31
CA VAL A 194 -9.15 -1.75 14.30
C VAL A 194 -9.57 -2.47 15.57
N THR A 195 -10.52 -1.90 16.34
CA THR A 195 -11.02 -2.53 17.55
C THR A 195 -12.06 -3.60 17.21
N LEU A 196 -12.36 -4.48 18.17
CA LEU A 196 -13.40 -5.50 17.98
C LEU A 196 -14.77 -4.86 17.77
N GLU A 197 -15.07 -3.78 18.51
CA GLU A 197 -16.33 -3.05 18.37
C GLU A 197 -16.49 -2.42 16.98
N GLU A 198 -15.43 -1.85 16.44
CA GLU A 198 -15.41 -1.30 15.10
C GLU A 198 -15.59 -2.39 14.04
N TYR A 199 -14.92 -3.54 14.20
CA TYR A 199 -15.08 -4.68 13.31
C TYR A 199 -16.53 -5.21 13.34
N GLU A 200 -17.10 -5.43 14.51
CA GLU A 200 -18.48 -5.90 14.64
C GLU A 200 -19.49 -4.89 14.09
N LEU A 201 -19.23 -3.59 14.22
CA LEU A 201 -20.07 -2.55 13.62
C LEU A 201 -20.07 -2.64 12.08
N MET A 202 -18.89 -2.76 11.46
CA MET A 202 -18.75 -2.92 10.01
C MET A 202 -19.39 -4.23 9.52
N LYS A 203 -19.12 -5.34 10.21
CA LYS A 203 -19.68 -6.67 9.90
C LYS A 203 -21.19 -6.66 9.96
N LYS A 204 -21.77 -6.09 11.02
CA LYS A 204 -23.22 -5.97 11.21
C LYS A 204 -23.84 -5.12 10.09
N TYR A 205 -23.21 -4.01 9.72
CA TYR A 205 -23.69 -3.16 8.62
C TYR A 205 -23.84 -3.97 7.33
N PHE A 206 -22.79 -4.68 6.91
CA PHE A 206 -22.82 -5.45 5.66
C PHE A 206 -23.80 -6.63 5.71
N LEU A 207 -23.95 -7.30 6.84
CA LEU A 207 -24.94 -8.37 7.01
C LEU A 207 -26.37 -7.83 6.88
N GLN A 208 -26.68 -6.71 7.53
CA GLN A 208 -28.02 -6.10 7.49
C GLN A 208 -28.41 -5.64 6.09
N HIS A 209 -27.42 -5.15 5.31
CA HIS A 209 -27.64 -4.67 3.95
C HIS A 209 -27.31 -5.69 2.86
N LYS A 210 -27.01 -6.95 3.23
CA LYS A 210 -26.70 -8.06 2.31
C LYS A 210 -25.55 -7.75 1.34
N LYS A 211 -24.58 -6.94 1.76
CA LYS A 211 -23.40 -6.59 0.96
C LYS A 211 -22.31 -7.64 1.18
N TYR A 212 -22.47 -8.81 0.52
CA TYR A 212 -21.67 -10.00 0.81
C TYR A 212 -20.22 -9.91 0.33
N LEU A 213 -19.92 -9.23 -0.81
CA LEU A 213 -18.54 -9.05 -1.28
C LEU A 213 -17.72 -8.18 -0.30
N PRO A 214 -18.16 -6.96 0.10
CA PRO A 214 -17.49 -6.19 1.13
C PRO A 214 -17.36 -6.93 2.48
N LEU A 215 -18.38 -7.71 2.86
CA LEU A 215 -18.37 -8.52 4.07
C LEU A 215 -17.27 -9.59 4.03
N ALA A 216 -17.24 -10.40 2.97
CA ALA A 216 -16.23 -11.44 2.80
C ALA A 216 -14.81 -10.84 2.79
N TYR A 217 -14.62 -9.68 2.14
CA TYR A 217 -13.35 -8.98 2.12
C TYR A 217 -12.96 -8.45 3.51
N LEU A 218 -13.89 -7.81 4.24
CA LEU A 218 -13.68 -7.34 5.62
C LEU A 218 -13.22 -8.47 6.54
N VAL A 219 -13.94 -9.61 6.50
CA VAL A 219 -13.61 -10.78 7.34
C VAL A 219 -12.23 -11.34 6.98
N THR A 220 -11.87 -11.32 5.72
CA THR A 220 -10.52 -11.70 5.26
C THR A 220 -9.45 -10.79 5.83
N LEU A 221 -9.63 -9.48 5.76
CA LEU A 221 -8.67 -8.53 6.32
C LEU A 221 -8.53 -8.71 7.84
N TRP A 222 -9.64 -8.93 8.54
CA TRP A 222 -9.65 -9.14 9.99
C TRP A 222 -8.99 -10.44 10.43
N GLY A 223 -9.29 -11.54 9.72
CA GLY A 223 -8.82 -12.88 10.06
C GLY A 223 -7.38 -13.16 9.62
N LEU A 224 -6.96 -12.59 8.48
CA LEU A 224 -5.65 -12.90 7.89
C LEU A 224 -4.66 -11.74 7.97
N GLY A 225 -5.11 -10.49 8.07
CA GLY A 225 -4.24 -9.32 8.00
C GLY A 225 -3.36 -9.28 6.75
N CYS A 226 -3.82 -9.89 5.65
CA CYS A 226 -3.10 -9.94 4.39
C CYS A 226 -3.06 -8.57 3.71
N ARG A 227 -2.05 -8.35 2.86
CA ARG A 227 -2.04 -7.13 2.04
C ARG A 227 -3.12 -7.20 0.97
N ARG A 228 -3.62 -6.04 0.52
CA ARG A 228 -4.63 -5.95 -0.54
C ARG A 228 -4.25 -6.75 -1.80
N SER A 229 -2.97 -6.67 -2.21
CA SER A 229 -2.47 -7.42 -3.36
C SER A 229 -2.42 -8.93 -3.15
N GLU A 230 -2.40 -9.39 -1.93
CA GLU A 230 -2.42 -10.80 -1.53
C GLU A 230 -3.88 -11.29 -1.44
N ALA A 231 -4.75 -10.51 -0.76
CA ALA A 231 -6.16 -10.85 -0.59
C ALA A 231 -6.89 -11.13 -1.91
N ILE A 232 -6.70 -10.27 -2.90
CA ILE A 232 -7.39 -10.39 -4.19
C ILE A 232 -6.97 -11.62 -5.01
N GLN A 233 -5.98 -12.40 -4.58
CA GLN A 233 -5.49 -13.59 -5.30
C GLN A 233 -6.15 -14.89 -4.85
N PHE A 234 -6.94 -14.90 -3.77
CA PHE A 234 -7.59 -16.11 -3.30
C PHE A 234 -8.59 -16.62 -4.33
N LYS A 235 -8.46 -17.91 -4.65
CA LYS A 235 -9.27 -18.60 -5.64
C LYS A 235 -10.40 -19.38 -4.98
N THR A 236 -11.49 -19.59 -5.72
CA THR A 236 -12.66 -20.35 -5.27
C THR A 236 -12.35 -21.82 -4.98
N GLU A 237 -11.34 -22.41 -5.63
CA GLU A 237 -10.90 -23.78 -5.36
C GLU A 237 -10.60 -24.07 -3.88
N ILE A 238 -10.26 -23.04 -3.10
CA ILE A 238 -10.00 -23.17 -1.65
C ILE A 238 -11.25 -23.66 -0.91
N LEU A 239 -12.45 -23.35 -1.39
CA LEU A 239 -13.71 -23.75 -0.76
C LEU A 239 -13.95 -25.25 -0.84
N ASP A 240 -13.29 -25.94 -1.77
CA ASP A 240 -13.37 -27.38 -2.00
C ASP A 240 -12.25 -28.15 -1.29
N TYR A 241 -11.34 -27.45 -0.58
CA TYR A 241 -10.25 -28.11 0.15
C TYR A 241 -10.81 -28.93 1.31
N GLU A 242 -10.24 -30.13 1.49
CA GLU A 242 -10.58 -30.98 2.61
C GLU A 242 -10.18 -30.32 3.93
N VAL A 243 -11.10 -30.28 4.87
CA VAL A 243 -10.85 -29.78 6.23
C VAL A 243 -10.52 -30.98 7.12
N PRO A 244 -9.28 -31.11 7.62
CA PRO A 244 -8.92 -32.20 8.51
C PRO A 244 -9.78 -32.19 9.78
N GLU A 245 -10.07 -33.37 10.32
CA GLU A 245 -10.86 -33.50 11.56
C GLU A 245 -10.19 -32.75 12.71
N GLY A 246 -10.93 -31.88 13.36
CA GLY A 246 -10.44 -31.04 14.49
C GLY A 246 -9.60 -29.84 14.07
N ALA A 247 -9.43 -29.59 12.77
CA ALA A 247 -8.76 -28.39 12.29
C ALA A 247 -9.60 -27.13 12.56
N THR A 248 -8.93 -26.03 12.90
CA THR A 248 -9.55 -24.70 13.08
C THR A 248 -9.23 -23.77 11.89
N TYR A 249 -8.35 -24.19 11.00
CA TYR A 249 -7.94 -23.49 9.78
C TYR A 249 -7.52 -24.48 8.70
N ILE A 250 -7.44 -23.97 7.46
CA ILE A 250 -6.77 -24.65 6.34
C ILE A 250 -5.66 -23.78 5.78
N MET A 251 -4.73 -24.36 5.03
CA MET A 251 -3.73 -23.59 4.29
C MET A 251 -4.26 -23.15 2.94
N SER A 252 -3.98 -21.92 2.56
CA SER A 252 -4.31 -21.43 1.22
C SER A 252 -3.42 -22.06 0.14
N HIS A 253 -3.80 -21.95 -1.13
CA HIS A 253 -2.82 -22.05 -2.22
C HIS A 253 -1.78 -20.94 -2.10
N THR A 254 -0.66 -21.08 -2.80
CA THR A 254 0.39 -20.06 -2.85
C THR A 254 -0.11 -18.80 -3.54
N VAL A 255 0.03 -17.65 -2.87
CA VAL A 255 -0.22 -16.31 -3.41
C VAL A 255 1.09 -15.55 -3.56
N ARG A 256 1.14 -14.61 -4.49
CA ARG A 256 2.30 -13.76 -4.73
C ARG A 256 2.33 -12.62 -3.72
N GLY A 257 3.32 -12.61 -2.84
CA GLY A 257 3.58 -11.52 -1.89
C GLY A 257 4.57 -10.48 -2.42
N LYS A 258 4.75 -9.39 -1.66
CA LYS A 258 5.72 -8.32 -1.97
C LYS A 258 7.16 -8.82 -1.80
N GLY A 259 8.06 -8.42 -2.72
CA GLY A 259 9.50 -8.77 -2.70
C GLY A 259 9.86 -9.80 -3.75
N ALA A 260 11.14 -10.24 -3.75
CA ALA A 260 11.70 -11.19 -4.72
C ALA A 260 11.49 -10.78 -6.21
N GLY A 261 11.58 -9.49 -6.50
CA GLY A 261 11.56 -8.96 -7.88
C GLY A 261 10.23 -9.19 -8.59
N LYS A 262 10.32 -9.56 -9.87
CA LYS A 262 9.14 -9.74 -10.75
C LYS A 262 8.19 -10.84 -10.28
N ASP A 263 8.72 -11.95 -9.78
CA ASP A 263 7.90 -13.13 -9.44
C ASP A 263 7.22 -13.01 -8.07
N GLY A 264 7.72 -12.09 -7.22
CA GLY A 264 7.22 -11.91 -5.87
C GLY A 264 7.60 -13.07 -4.92
N LYS A 265 7.38 -12.87 -3.63
CA LYS A 265 7.61 -13.90 -2.62
C LYS A 265 6.41 -14.86 -2.58
N PRO A 266 6.60 -16.20 -2.70
CA PRO A 266 5.51 -17.14 -2.50
C PRO A 266 5.07 -17.12 -1.02
N LEU A 267 3.78 -16.97 -0.78
CA LEU A 267 3.16 -16.96 0.54
C LEU A 267 1.97 -17.90 0.59
N GLU A 268 1.74 -18.50 1.73
CA GLU A 268 0.55 -19.27 2.07
C GLU A 268 -0.04 -18.73 3.37
N TYR A 269 -1.36 -18.76 3.47
CA TYR A 269 -2.09 -18.22 4.61
C TYR A 269 -2.83 -19.31 5.36
N MET A 270 -2.76 -19.28 6.69
CA MET A 270 -3.64 -20.03 7.56
C MET A 270 -5.01 -19.34 7.55
N ILE A 271 -5.99 -19.97 6.90
CA ILE A 271 -7.34 -19.42 6.74
C ILE A 271 -8.25 -20.03 7.81
N PRO A 272 -8.69 -19.26 8.81
CA PRO A 272 -9.68 -19.73 9.79
C PRO A 272 -10.96 -20.22 9.10
N LEU A 273 -11.58 -21.28 9.61
CA LEU A 273 -12.80 -21.84 9.00
C LEU A 273 -13.94 -20.83 8.96
N GLU A 274 -14.04 -19.95 9.97
CA GLU A 274 -15.03 -18.86 9.94
C GLU A 274 -14.88 -17.94 8.71
N VAL A 275 -13.65 -17.68 8.26
CA VAL A 275 -13.41 -16.87 7.04
C VAL A 275 -13.97 -17.59 5.81
N LEU A 276 -13.81 -18.92 5.71
CA LEU A 276 -14.35 -19.72 4.62
C LEU A 276 -15.88 -19.65 4.56
N ASP A 277 -16.54 -19.62 5.71
CA ASP A 277 -18.01 -19.53 5.76
C ASP A 277 -18.52 -18.22 5.15
N TYR A 278 -17.83 -17.10 5.37
CA TYR A 278 -18.16 -15.83 4.72
C TYR A 278 -17.79 -15.80 3.23
N TRP A 279 -16.75 -16.53 2.82
CA TRP A 279 -16.42 -16.69 1.42
C TRP A 279 -17.49 -17.52 0.69
N ARG A 280 -17.95 -18.64 1.30
CA ARG A 280 -19.08 -19.43 0.78
C ARG A 280 -20.33 -18.59 0.68
N LEU A 281 -20.67 -17.85 1.75
CA LEU A 281 -21.82 -16.97 1.76
C LEU A 281 -21.81 -15.99 0.57
N TYR A 282 -20.66 -15.41 0.26
CA TYR A 282 -20.54 -14.53 -0.90
C TYR A 282 -20.66 -15.28 -2.22
N VAL A 283 -19.93 -16.38 -2.40
CA VAL A 283 -19.91 -17.13 -3.66
C VAL A 283 -21.28 -17.72 -3.98
N GLU A 284 -22.02 -18.19 -2.99
CA GLU A 284 -23.38 -18.74 -3.13
C GLU A 284 -24.44 -17.66 -3.44
N ASN A 285 -24.20 -16.41 -3.07
CA ASN A 285 -25.14 -15.31 -3.31
C ASN A 285 -24.79 -14.43 -4.50
N ARG A 286 -23.71 -14.69 -5.22
CA ARG A 286 -23.41 -14.03 -6.49
C ARG A 286 -24.03 -14.81 -7.64
N ASP A 287 -24.43 -14.13 -8.71
CA ASP A 287 -25.13 -14.67 -9.88
C ASP A 287 -24.20 -15.00 -11.06
N PHE A 288 -22.90 -15.13 -10.81
CA PHE A 288 -21.86 -15.43 -11.80
C PHE A 288 -20.80 -16.37 -11.24
N GLU A 289 -20.08 -17.07 -12.11
CA GLU A 289 -18.93 -17.89 -11.76
C GLU A 289 -17.62 -17.13 -11.97
N SER A 290 -16.62 -17.41 -11.13
CA SER A 290 -15.26 -16.86 -11.25
C SER A 290 -14.28 -17.76 -10.53
N ASP A 291 -13.05 -17.83 -11.04
CA ASP A 291 -11.93 -18.53 -10.39
C ASP A 291 -11.48 -17.85 -9.09
N TYR A 292 -11.89 -16.59 -8.87
CA TYR A 292 -11.49 -15.80 -7.69
C TYR A 292 -12.64 -15.64 -6.70
N ILE A 293 -12.30 -15.73 -5.40
CA ILE A 293 -13.25 -15.40 -4.33
C ILE A 293 -13.72 -13.95 -4.53
N PHE A 294 -12.77 -13.01 -4.62
CA PHE A 294 -13.08 -11.58 -4.74
C PHE A 294 -13.20 -11.19 -6.21
N ALA A 295 -14.37 -11.38 -6.77
CA ALA A 295 -14.71 -11.03 -8.14
C ALA A 295 -16.04 -10.28 -8.16
N ARG A 296 -16.28 -9.48 -9.20
CA ARG A 296 -17.54 -8.78 -9.49
C ARG A 296 -17.78 -8.74 -10.99
N LEU A 297 -18.96 -8.36 -11.42
CA LEU A 297 -19.21 -8.08 -12.83
C LEU A 297 -18.66 -6.69 -13.22
N ASN A 298 -18.10 -6.59 -14.42
CA ASN A 298 -17.77 -5.32 -15.03
C ASN A 298 -19.00 -4.70 -15.72
N GLU A 299 -18.85 -3.53 -16.34
CA GLU A 299 -19.93 -2.83 -17.07
C GLU A 299 -20.53 -3.67 -18.22
N ASN A 300 -19.79 -4.64 -18.73
CA ASN A 300 -20.24 -5.55 -19.81
C ASN A 300 -20.90 -6.81 -19.27
N GLY A 301 -21.04 -6.98 -17.96
CA GLY A 301 -21.56 -8.19 -17.33
C GLY A 301 -20.57 -9.36 -17.30
N GLU A 302 -19.26 -9.10 -17.45
CA GLU A 302 -18.23 -10.13 -17.41
C GLU A 302 -17.63 -10.22 -16.00
N PRO A 303 -17.37 -11.45 -15.48
CA PRO A 303 -16.72 -11.63 -14.20
C PRO A 303 -15.26 -11.13 -14.22
N ILE A 304 -14.94 -10.21 -13.36
CA ILE A 304 -13.57 -9.71 -13.18
C ILE A 304 -13.16 -9.80 -11.71
N LYS A 305 -11.89 -10.08 -11.49
CA LYS A 305 -11.28 -9.98 -10.15
C LYS A 305 -11.31 -8.52 -9.69
N ILE A 306 -11.61 -8.26 -8.40
CA ILE A 306 -11.51 -6.91 -7.85
C ILE A 306 -10.08 -6.38 -7.95
N SER A 307 -9.95 -5.09 -8.16
CA SER A 307 -8.65 -4.41 -8.22
C SER A 307 -8.13 -4.04 -6.82
N ARG A 308 -6.85 -3.69 -6.74
CA ARG A 308 -6.27 -3.09 -5.52
C ARG A 308 -6.93 -1.76 -5.17
N GLN A 309 -7.38 -1.01 -6.18
CA GLN A 309 -8.09 0.26 -5.97
C GLN A 309 -9.47 0.05 -5.35
N TRP A 310 -10.20 -1.00 -5.78
CA TRP A 310 -11.45 -1.37 -5.14
C TRP A 310 -11.29 -1.57 -3.63
N SER A 311 -10.26 -2.33 -3.25
CA SER A 311 -9.92 -2.57 -1.84
C SER A 311 -9.63 -1.28 -1.05
N ASN A 312 -8.88 -0.35 -1.65
CA ASN A 312 -8.60 0.94 -1.02
C ASN A 312 -9.87 1.77 -0.86
N ARG A 313 -10.67 1.90 -1.91
CA ARG A 313 -11.94 2.64 -1.86
C ARG A 313 -12.88 2.05 -0.82
N LEU A 314 -13.00 0.71 -0.73
CA LEU A 314 -13.79 0.07 0.32
C LEU A 314 -13.31 0.51 1.71
N CYS A 315 -12.01 0.41 2.00
CA CYS A 315 -11.48 0.78 3.32
C CYS A 315 -11.63 2.28 3.60
N GLU A 316 -11.20 3.12 2.69
CA GLU A 316 -11.09 4.56 2.93
C GLU A 316 -12.43 5.29 2.84
N ARG A 317 -13.32 4.85 1.93
CA ARG A 317 -14.60 5.53 1.72
C ARG A 317 -15.73 4.87 2.52
N VAL A 318 -15.86 3.55 2.47
CA VAL A 318 -16.97 2.84 3.11
C VAL A 318 -16.70 2.54 4.57
N LEU A 319 -15.64 1.76 4.87
CA LEU A 319 -15.34 1.36 6.25
C LEU A 319 -15.03 2.57 7.13
N SER A 320 -14.35 3.58 6.58
CA SER A 320 -14.05 4.83 7.29
C SER A 320 -15.31 5.61 7.65
N LYS A 321 -16.33 5.65 6.78
CA LYS A 321 -17.63 6.27 7.06
C LYS A 321 -18.39 5.51 8.16
N ILE A 322 -18.43 4.17 8.09
CA ILE A 322 -19.10 3.34 9.10
C ILE A 322 -18.52 3.57 10.50
N VAL A 323 -17.19 3.62 10.59
CA VAL A 323 -16.47 3.70 11.89
C VAL A 323 -16.32 5.15 12.38
N GLY A 324 -16.39 6.14 11.48
CA GLY A 324 -16.16 7.54 11.81
C GLY A 324 -14.69 7.90 12.00
N ARG A 325 -13.74 7.13 11.44
CA ARG A 325 -12.31 7.45 11.37
C ARG A 325 -11.69 6.79 10.15
N ARG A 326 -10.51 7.25 9.74
CA ARG A 326 -9.79 6.67 8.61
C ARG A 326 -9.42 5.21 8.87
N ILE A 327 -9.86 4.33 7.98
CA ILE A 327 -9.51 2.91 7.92
C ILE A 327 -8.78 2.65 6.60
N THR A 328 -7.70 1.89 6.67
CA THR A 328 -6.92 1.41 5.52
C THR A 328 -6.66 -0.08 5.65
N ASN A 329 -6.26 -0.74 4.57
CA ASN A 329 -5.85 -2.16 4.63
C ASN A 329 -4.73 -2.41 5.65
N HIS A 330 -3.82 -1.45 5.84
CA HIS A 330 -2.71 -1.55 6.79
C HIS A 330 -3.14 -1.55 8.26
N ASN A 331 -4.30 -0.95 8.58
CA ASN A 331 -4.83 -1.01 9.95
C ASN A 331 -5.14 -2.46 10.34
N PHE A 332 -5.73 -3.25 9.44
CA PHE A 332 -6.06 -4.66 9.71
C PHE A 332 -4.79 -5.51 9.91
N LYS A 333 -3.74 -5.28 9.10
CA LYS A 333 -2.47 -5.97 9.31
C LYS A 333 -1.84 -5.61 10.66
N ALA A 334 -1.90 -4.34 11.04
CA ALA A 334 -1.44 -3.91 12.36
C ALA A 334 -2.30 -4.51 13.48
N THR A 335 -3.61 -4.63 13.26
CA THR A 335 -4.56 -5.24 14.20
C THR A 335 -4.20 -6.70 14.50
N ILE A 336 -4.05 -7.54 13.47
CA ILE A 336 -3.77 -8.97 13.70
C ILE A 336 -2.40 -9.16 14.36
N VAL A 337 -1.38 -8.42 13.93
CA VAL A 337 -0.05 -8.50 14.56
C VAL A 337 -0.13 -8.11 16.03
N THR A 338 -0.77 -6.98 16.36
CA THR A 338 -0.91 -6.52 17.75
C THR A 338 -1.68 -7.53 18.60
N ARG A 339 -2.81 -8.05 18.10
CA ARG A 339 -3.62 -9.06 18.79
C ARG A 339 -2.85 -10.36 19.08
N MET A 340 -2.08 -10.86 18.11
CA MET A 340 -1.27 -12.07 18.29
C MET A 340 -0.17 -11.85 19.33
N LEU A 341 0.46 -10.69 19.33
CA LEU A 341 1.46 -10.33 20.36
C LEU A 341 0.84 -10.12 21.73
N GLU A 342 -0.37 -9.58 21.83
CA GLU A 342 -1.13 -9.46 23.08
C GLU A 342 -1.55 -10.83 23.62
N SER A 343 -1.83 -11.79 22.74
CA SER A 343 -2.09 -13.18 23.11
C SER A 343 -0.85 -13.95 23.59
N GLY A 344 0.33 -13.30 23.60
CA GLY A 344 1.57 -13.90 24.09
C GLY A 344 2.34 -14.73 23.06
N ILE A 345 1.93 -14.68 21.77
CA ILE A 345 2.68 -15.36 20.70
C ILE A 345 4.00 -14.63 20.49
N ASP A 346 5.08 -15.40 20.29
CA ASP A 346 6.42 -14.87 20.09
C ASP A 346 6.51 -13.94 18.86
N MET A 347 7.25 -12.84 19.01
CA MET A 347 7.43 -11.83 17.97
C MET A 347 8.00 -12.39 16.66
N ALA A 348 8.92 -13.34 16.73
CA ALA A 348 9.54 -13.94 15.54
C ALA A 348 8.51 -14.80 14.79
N ILE A 349 7.66 -15.54 15.52
CA ILE A 349 6.58 -16.34 14.93
C ILE A 349 5.56 -15.41 14.29
N VAL A 350 5.09 -14.37 14.99
CA VAL A 350 4.14 -13.39 14.44
C VAL A 350 4.71 -12.69 13.19
N SER A 351 5.99 -12.33 13.24
CA SER A 351 6.66 -11.68 12.11
C SER A 351 6.71 -12.58 10.87
N LYS A 352 7.06 -13.84 11.06
CA LYS A 352 7.28 -14.78 9.97
C LYS A 352 5.98 -15.38 9.44
N GLU A 353 5.13 -15.90 10.32
CA GLU A 353 3.97 -16.74 9.96
C GLU A 353 2.68 -15.93 9.77
N ILE A 354 2.55 -14.78 10.44
CA ILE A 354 1.35 -13.92 10.35
C ILE A 354 1.60 -12.69 9.48
N ALA A 355 2.67 -11.94 9.77
CA ALA A 355 2.97 -10.71 9.06
C ALA A 355 3.71 -10.93 7.73
N HIS A 356 4.34 -12.11 7.55
CA HIS A 356 5.17 -12.46 6.39
C HIS A 356 6.28 -11.43 6.11
N HIS A 357 6.85 -10.85 7.17
CA HIS A 357 7.96 -9.92 7.06
C HIS A 357 9.29 -10.68 6.94
N ASN A 358 10.22 -10.10 6.17
CA ASN A 358 11.58 -10.66 6.05
C ASN A 358 12.45 -10.38 7.29
N ASP A 359 12.09 -9.33 8.05
CA ASP A 359 12.82 -8.85 9.21
C ASP A 359 11.86 -8.58 10.37
N VAL A 360 12.17 -9.13 11.53
CA VAL A 360 11.42 -8.92 12.79
C VAL A 360 11.38 -7.42 13.18
N ALA A 361 12.46 -6.67 12.90
CA ALA A 361 12.51 -5.25 13.16
C ALA A 361 11.39 -4.47 12.42
N THR A 362 10.95 -4.93 11.26
CA THR A 362 9.80 -4.36 10.56
C THR A 362 8.52 -4.55 11.36
N THR A 363 8.28 -5.75 11.90
CA THR A 363 7.11 -6.04 12.75
C THR A 363 7.13 -5.17 14.00
N GLN A 364 8.26 -5.14 14.69
CA GLN A 364 8.42 -4.38 15.92
C GLN A 364 8.24 -2.86 15.72
N SER A 365 8.83 -2.30 14.65
CA SER A 365 8.83 -0.85 14.44
C SER A 365 7.51 -0.31 13.87
N PHE A 366 6.78 -1.10 13.08
CA PHE A 366 5.67 -0.60 12.28
C PHE A 366 4.31 -1.26 12.58
N TYR A 367 4.30 -2.41 13.28
CA TYR A 367 3.07 -3.19 13.49
C TYR A 367 2.85 -3.61 14.94
N ASP A 368 3.84 -3.53 15.82
CA ASP A 368 3.65 -3.73 17.26
C ASP A 368 3.12 -2.44 17.90
N LEU A 369 1.81 -2.34 17.98
CA LEU A 369 1.11 -1.17 18.52
C LEU A 369 0.55 -1.41 19.94
N ARG A 370 1.11 -2.41 20.66
CA ARG A 370 0.72 -2.70 22.03
C ARG A 370 0.94 -1.49 22.93
N LYS A 371 -0.06 -1.20 23.78
CA LYS A 371 0.06 -0.16 24.80
C LYS A 371 0.67 -0.77 26.07
N PHE A 372 1.88 -0.36 26.39
CA PHE A 372 2.63 -0.88 27.54
C PHE A 372 2.37 -0.12 28.85
N GLU A 373 1.36 0.74 28.91
CA GLU A 373 1.11 1.57 30.10
C GLU A 373 0.85 0.73 31.35
N ASP A 374 0.08 -0.34 31.22
CA ASP A 374 -0.17 -1.27 32.34
C ASP A 374 1.10 -2.05 32.74
N LYS A 375 1.98 -2.34 31.79
CA LYS A 375 3.25 -3.02 32.06
C LYS A 375 4.30 -2.11 32.69
N LYS A 376 4.25 -0.79 32.42
CA LYS A 376 5.14 0.18 33.09
C LYS A 376 4.94 0.15 34.59
N LYS A 377 3.70 0.05 35.05
CA LYS A 377 3.38 -0.10 36.48
C LYS A 377 3.96 -1.38 37.05
N GLN A 378 3.81 -2.52 36.37
CA GLN A 378 4.36 -3.82 36.81
C GLN A 378 5.89 -3.83 36.87
N ILE A 379 6.60 -3.05 36.02
CA ILE A 379 8.06 -2.93 36.09
C ILE A 379 8.48 -2.34 37.44
N PHE A 380 7.80 -1.30 37.91
CA PHE A 380 8.12 -0.66 39.19
C PHE A 380 7.61 -1.47 40.39
N ASP A 381 6.45 -2.11 40.27
CA ASP A 381 5.89 -2.98 41.33
C ASP A 381 6.78 -4.22 41.61
N ASN A 382 7.55 -4.66 40.61
CA ASN A 382 8.52 -5.78 40.73
C ASN A 382 9.95 -5.34 41.04
N MET A 383 10.25 -4.06 41.06
CA MET A 383 11.54 -3.52 41.50
C MET A 383 11.50 -3.30 43.02
N THR A 384 11.94 -4.31 43.77
CA THR A 384 12.28 -4.11 45.20
C THR A 384 13.55 -3.27 45.25
N ILE A 385 13.43 -2.02 45.73
CA ILE A 385 14.56 -1.11 45.99
C ILE A 385 15.13 -1.45 47.34
#